data_8888b13fe7614af18b8cc2fe97d50b90
#
_entry.id   8888b13fe7614af18b8cc2fe97d50b90
#
_cell.length_a   1.000
_cell.length_b   1.000
_cell.length_c   1.000
_cell.angle_alpha   90.00
_cell.angle_beta   90.00
_cell.angle_gamma   90.00
#
_symmetry.space_group_name_H-M   'P 1'
#
loop_
_entity.id
_entity.type
_entity.pdbx_description
1 polymer ?
#
loop_
_entity_poly.entity_id
_entity_poly.type
_entity_poly.pdbx_seq_one_letter_code
_entity_poly.pdbx_strand_id
1 'polypeptide(L)'
;LIWSMMIFLFVGVLSLSIYSQLAPKIMPNADNGINEPLSMTESINKLESYLIENPEDFQALKMLGLAQVGTGNVEKSIESFEKAFLINPNDIDLLLQYASAIAANQDGKFYGKSKILIEKALSLDPQSIQVLYFAGIVAAHQTDLDQARGYWQKAIYLMTEGHPDRNIIEQALDTILNLQVK
;
A
#
# COMPACT_ATOMS: atom_id res chain seq x y z
N LEU A 1 9.44 12.49 -12.33
CA LEU A 1 8.85 13.36 -11.28
C LEU A 1 7.32 13.19 -11.16
N ILE A 2 6.58 13.15 -12.27
CA ILE A 2 5.10 13.02 -12.29
C ILE A 2 4.65 11.64 -11.79
N TRP A 3 5.39 10.59 -12.06
CA TRP A 3 5.09 9.22 -11.62
C TRP A 3 5.23 9.02 -10.11
N SER A 4 6.23 9.64 -9.51
CA SER A 4 6.43 9.61 -8.05
C SER A 4 5.25 10.27 -7.31
N MET A 5 4.73 11.39 -7.81
CA MET A 5 3.59 12.09 -7.21
C MET A 5 2.27 11.29 -7.30
N MET A 6 2.02 10.54 -8.37
CA MET A 6 0.78 9.75 -8.50
C MET A 6 0.74 8.57 -7.53
N ILE A 7 1.86 7.91 -7.28
CA ILE A 7 1.94 6.80 -6.30
C ILE A 7 1.71 7.34 -4.88
N PHE A 8 2.26 8.50 -4.53
CA PHE A 8 2.05 9.13 -3.22
C PHE A 8 0.58 9.52 -2.97
N LEU A 9 -0.12 10.02 -3.98
CA LEU A 9 -1.55 10.35 -3.88
C LEU A 9 -2.42 9.10 -3.67
N PHE A 10 -2.10 8.00 -4.32
CA PHE A 10 -2.90 6.77 -4.24
C PHE A 10 -2.69 6.04 -2.91
N VAL A 11 -1.46 5.94 -2.43
CA VAL A 11 -1.15 5.36 -1.11
C VAL A 11 -1.78 6.21 0.01
N GLY A 12 -1.77 7.53 -0.13
CA GLY A 12 -2.39 8.44 0.85
C GLY A 12 -3.92 8.31 0.94
N VAL A 13 -4.62 8.16 -0.16
CA VAL A 13 -6.09 8.07 -0.19
C VAL A 13 -6.59 6.71 0.32
N LEU A 14 -5.93 5.61 -0.05
CA LEU A 14 -6.24 4.27 0.47
C LEU A 14 -5.97 4.17 1.98
N SER A 15 -4.86 4.73 2.46
CA SER A 15 -4.53 4.74 3.88
C SER A 15 -5.54 5.53 4.71
N LEU A 16 -6.07 6.64 4.19
CA LEU A 16 -7.10 7.42 4.90
C LEU A 16 -8.44 6.66 4.99
N SER A 17 -8.84 5.96 3.94
CA SER A 17 -10.09 5.19 3.92
C SER A 17 -10.04 3.98 4.86
N ILE A 18 -8.93 3.26 4.89
CA ILE A 18 -8.72 2.12 5.80
C ILE A 18 -8.60 2.62 7.25
N TYR A 19 -7.91 3.74 7.46
CA TYR A 19 -7.75 4.37 8.78
C TYR A 19 -9.10 4.76 9.38
N SER A 20 -10.02 5.34 8.60
CA SER A 20 -11.35 5.73 9.07
C SER A 20 -12.25 4.54 9.44
N GLN A 21 -12.02 3.35 8.89
CA GLN A 21 -12.81 2.16 9.19
C GLN A 21 -12.24 1.32 10.35
N LEU A 22 -10.93 1.37 10.59
CA LEU A 22 -10.25 0.54 11.60
C LEU A 22 -9.98 1.28 12.92
N ALA A 23 -9.78 2.59 12.88
CA ALA A 23 -9.48 3.39 14.06
C ALA A 23 -10.51 3.23 15.21
N PRO A 24 -11.83 3.16 14.97
CA PRO A 24 -12.81 2.97 16.04
C PRO A 24 -12.76 1.62 16.74
N LYS A 25 -12.21 0.59 16.09
CA LYS A 25 -12.19 -0.78 16.63
C LYS A 25 -11.02 -1.09 17.57
N ILE A 26 -9.94 -0.32 17.47
CA ILE A 26 -8.69 -0.57 18.20
C ILE A 26 -8.52 0.38 19.41
N MET A 27 -9.34 1.43 19.48
CA MET A 27 -9.33 2.35 20.63
C MET A 27 -10.58 2.13 21.51
N PRO A 28 -10.50 1.29 22.55
CA PRO A 28 -11.56 1.21 23.53
C PRO A 28 -11.55 2.49 24.38
N ASN A 29 -12.72 3.17 24.44
CA ASN A 29 -13.02 4.37 25.25
C ASN A 29 -12.37 5.69 24.82
N ALA A 30 -12.85 6.27 23.71
CA ALA A 30 -12.86 7.71 23.56
C ALA A 30 -14.20 8.27 24.05
N ASP A 31 -14.48 8.13 25.33
CA ASP A 31 -15.59 8.84 25.96
C ASP A 31 -15.00 9.91 26.88
N ASN A 32 -14.98 11.14 26.39
CA ASN A 32 -15.13 12.43 27.08
C ASN A 32 -14.49 13.58 26.29
N GLY A 33 -15.34 14.29 25.54
CA GLY A 33 -15.15 15.70 25.25
C GLY A 33 -14.28 16.03 24.03
N ILE A 34 -14.97 16.48 22.96
CA ILE A 34 -14.44 17.11 21.75
C ILE A 34 -13.82 16.12 20.74
N ASN A 35 -14.67 15.65 19.83
CA ASN A 35 -14.32 14.82 18.66
C ASN A 35 -13.58 15.64 17.59
N GLU A 36 -12.39 16.14 17.87
CA GLU A 36 -11.46 16.46 16.80
C GLU A 36 -10.71 15.18 16.41
N PRO A 37 -10.65 14.82 15.13
CA PRO A 37 -9.85 13.67 14.72
C PRO A 37 -8.40 13.93 15.15
N LEU A 38 -7.80 12.96 15.87
CA LEU A 38 -6.40 13.02 16.29
C LEU A 38 -5.51 13.36 15.10
N SER A 39 -4.58 14.27 15.31
CA SER A 39 -3.54 14.51 14.31
C SER A 39 -2.78 13.20 14.06
N MET A 40 -2.27 13.02 12.84
CA MET A 40 -1.52 11.82 12.47
C MET A 40 -0.31 11.60 13.40
N THR A 41 0.32 12.68 13.87
CA THR A 41 1.41 12.65 14.85
C THR A 41 0.97 12.13 16.21
N GLU A 42 -0.19 12.55 16.71
CA GLU A 42 -0.75 12.05 17.98
C GLU A 42 -1.11 10.56 17.87
N SER A 43 -1.60 10.13 16.71
CA SER A 43 -1.88 8.72 16.45
C SER A 43 -0.61 7.88 16.48
N ILE A 44 0.48 8.35 15.88
CA ILE A 44 1.80 7.71 15.94
C ILE A 44 2.25 7.55 17.39
N ASN A 45 2.24 8.64 18.18
CA ASN A 45 2.68 8.62 19.58
C ASN A 45 1.86 7.62 20.43
N LYS A 46 0.54 7.55 20.20
CA LYS A 46 -0.32 6.58 20.89
C LYS A 46 -0.02 5.14 20.50
N LEU A 47 0.18 4.88 19.21
CA LEU A 47 0.54 3.55 18.72
C LEU A 47 1.92 3.12 19.23
N GLU A 48 2.90 4.01 19.24
CA GLU A 48 4.24 3.74 19.78
C GLU A 48 4.15 3.42 21.29
N SER A 49 3.39 4.20 22.05
CA SER A 49 3.18 3.93 23.49
C SER A 49 2.47 2.60 23.74
N TYR A 50 1.45 2.28 22.95
CA TYR A 50 0.72 1.02 23.05
C TYR A 50 1.61 -0.19 22.73
N LEU A 51 2.48 -0.06 21.74
CA LEU A 51 3.39 -1.11 21.30
C LEU A 51 4.54 -1.37 22.28
N ILE A 52 4.78 -0.51 23.27
CA ILE A 52 5.71 -0.81 24.38
C ILE A 52 5.20 -2.00 25.20
N GLU A 53 3.90 -2.03 25.47
CA GLU A 53 3.26 -3.10 26.24
C GLU A 53 2.80 -4.28 25.37
N ASN A 54 2.57 -4.03 24.08
CA ASN A 54 2.03 -5.00 23.12
C ASN A 54 2.91 -5.09 21.86
N PRO A 55 4.19 -5.49 21.96
CA PRO A 55 5.18 -5.38 20.89
C PRO A 55 4.88 -6.26 19.67
N GLU A 56 4.04 -7.30 19.83
CA GLU A 56 3.67 -8.24 18.77
C GLU A 56 2.22 -8.04 18.27
N ASP A 57 1.60 -6.89 18.59
CA ASP A 57 0.29 -6.57 18.01
C ASP A 57 0.42 -6.24 16.53
N PHE A 58 0.07 -7.22 15.69
CA PHE A 58 0.12 -7.12 14.24
C PHE A 58 -0.63 -5.91 13.68
N GLN A 59 -1.84 -5.66 14.20
CA GLN A 59 -2.67 -4.57 13.69
C GLN A 59 -2.10 -3.20 14.08
N ALA A 60 -1.63 -3.07 15.31
CA ALA A 60 -1.02 -1.83 15.78
C ALA A 60 0.28 -1.52 14.99
N LEU A 61 1.12 -2.53 14.73
CA LEU A 61 2.32 -2.37 13.91
C LEU A 61 1.99 -1.96 12.47
N LYS A 62 0.99 -2.60 11.84
CA LYS A 62 0.52 -2.25 10.49
C LYS A 62 -0.02 -0.82 10.45
N MET A 63 -0.82 -0.42 11.45
CA MET A 63 -1.35 0.94 11.55
C MET A 63 -0.24 1.97 11.79
N LEU A 64 0.75 1.67 12.62
CA LEU A 64 1.89 2.55 12.85
C LEU A 64 2.66 2.79 11.54
N GLY A 65 2.94 1.73 10.78
CA GLY A 65 3.57 1.84 9.47
C GLY A 65 2.79 2.74 8.51
N LEU A 66 1.47 2.57 8.44
CA LEU A 66 0.60 3.43 7.60
C LEU A 66 0.61 4.91 8.03
N ALA A 67 0.53 5.17 9.33
CA ALA A 67 0.57 6.53 9.86
C ALA A 67 1.93 7.20 9.60
N GLN A 68 3.02 6.43 9.70
CA GLN A 68 4.38 6.91 9.39
C GLN A 68 4.55 7.21 7.89
N VAL A 69 3.97 6.39 6.98
CA VAL A 69 3.91 6.75 5.53
C VAL A 69 3.17 8.07 5.35
N GLY A 70 2.02 8.25 5.99
CA GLY A 70 1.21 9.46 5.88
C GLY A 70 1.90 10.74 6.37
N THR A 71 2.88 10.62 7.26
CA THR A 71 3.71 11.74 7.75
C THR A 71 5.06 11.87 7.02
N GLY A 72 5.30 11.06 5.99
CA GLY A 72 6.55 11.07 5.22
C GLY A 72 7.73 10.36 5.89
N ASN A 73 7.51 9.69 7.02
CA ASN A 73 8.55 8.94 7.74
C ASN A 73 8.71 7.53 7.15
N VAL A 74 9.14 7.46 5.89
CA VAL A 74 9.19 6.23 5.10
C VAL A 74 10.10 5.17 5.73
N GLU A 75 11.26 5.54 6.24
CA GLU A 75 12.21 4.61 6.87
C GLU A 75 11.58 3.93 8.10
N LYS A 76 10.94 4.70 8.98
CA LYS A 76 10.25 4.15 10.16
C LYS A 76 9.08 3.25 9.77
N SER A 77 8.35 3.61 8.70
CA SER A 77 7.24 2.78 8.21
C SER A 77 7.73 1.42 7.74
N ILE A 78 8.89 1.36 7.08
CA ILE A 78 9.53 0.11 6.65
C ILE A 78 9.85 -0.76 7.86
N GLU A 79 10.39 -0.19 8.95
CA GLU A 79 10.67 -0.93 10.19
C GLU A 79 9.39 -1.48 10.84
N SER A 80 8.33 -0.67 10.88
CA SER A 80 7.04 -1.08 11.44
C SER A 80 6.39 -2.19 10.63
N PHE A 81 6.40 -2.07 9.29
CA PHE A 81 5.91 -3.12 8.40
C PHE A 81 6.76 -4.39 8.45
N GLU A 82 8.08 -4.28 8.64
CA GLU A 82 8.94 -5.44 8.80
C GLU A 82 8.58 -6.24 10.06
N LYS A 83 8.38 -5.56 11.19
CA LYS A 83 7.92 -6.21 12.42
C LYS A 83 6.56 -6.89 12.23
N ALA A 84 5.60 -6.21 11.58
CA ALA A 84 4.30 -6.79 11.26
C ALA A 84 4.44 -8.02 10.34
N PHE A 85 5.32 -7.97 9.36
CA PHE A 85 5.59 -9.07 8.42
C PHE A 85 6.15 -10.31 9.11
N LEU A 86 6.96 -10.14 10.15
CA LEU A 86 7.48 -11.27 10.94
C LEU A 86 6.35 -12.02 11.68
N ILE A 87 5.28 -11.32 12.05
CA ILE A 87 4.13 -11.89 12.77
C ILE A 87 3.15 -12.55 11.79
N ASN A 88 2.77 -11.85 10.72
CA ASN A 88 1.87 -12.38 9.70
C ASN A 88 2.40 -12.10 8.28
N PRO A 89 3.24 -12.99 7.76
CA PRO A 89 3.88 -12.81 6.45
C PRO A 89 2.95 -13.03 5.26
N ASN A 90 1.68 -13.40 5.47
CA ASN A 90 0.71 -13.72 4.42
C ASN A 90 -0.46 -12.73 4.33
N ASP A 91 -0.43 -11.65 5.10
CA ASP A 91 -1.41 -10.58 4.96
C ASP A 91 -1.13 -9.79 3.67
N ILE A 92 -2.05 -9.88 2.71
CA ILE A 92 -1.87 -9.29 1.38
C ILE A 92 -1.79 -7.76 1.47
N ASP A 93 -2.62 -7.14 2.30
CA ASP A 93 -2.59 -5.68 2.49
C ASP A 93 -1.24 -5.23 3.02
N LEU A 94 -0.71 -5.93 4.02
CA LEU A 94 0.64 -5.66 4.53
C LEU A 94 1.69 -5.82 3.45
N LEU A 95 1.65 -6.89 2.66
CA LEU A 95 2.62 -7.13 1.59
C LEU A 95 2.65 -5.97 0.59
N LEU A 96 1.48 -5.47 0.17
CA LEU A 96 1.37 -4.36 -0.76
C LEU A 96 1.85 -3.04 -0.13
N GLN A 97 1.47 -2.75 1.12
CA GLN A 97 1.89 -1.54 1.83
C GLN A 97 3.40 -1.53 2.09
N TYR A 98 3.94 -2.65 2.53
CA TYR A 98 5.37 -2.80 2.77
C TYR A 98 6.18 -2.65 1.48
N ALA A 99 5.76 -3.30 0.39
CA ALA A 99 6.38 -3.15 -0.92
C ALA A 99 6.36 -1.69 -1.39
N SER A 100 5.23 -0.99 -1.18
CA SER A 100 5.05 0.41 -1.56
C SER A 100 5.96 1.33 -0.75
N ALA A 101 6.10 1.11 0.56
CA ALA A 101 7.01 1.88 1.41
C ALA A 101 8.47 1.70 0.98
N ILE A 102 8.89 0.45 0.70
CA ILE A 102 10.24 0.18 0.18
C ILE A 102 10.44 0.87 -1.18
N ALA A 103 9.47 0.77 -2.09
CA ALA A 103 9.57 1.41 -3.40
C ALA A 103 9.64 2.94 -3.27
N ALA A 104 8.88 3.55 -2.35
CA ALA A 104 8.96 4.98 -2.07
C ALA A 104 10.38 5.42 -1.65
N ASN A 105 11.06 4.60 -0.85
CA ASN A 105 12.47 4.82 -0.46
C ASN A 105 13.48 4.53 -1.60
N GLN A 106 13.00 4.03 -2.74
CA GLN A 106 13.76 3.65 -3.93
C GLN A 106 13.32 4.46 -5.17
N ASP A 107 13.02 5.73 -5.02
CA ASP A 107 12.55 6.61 -6.09
C ASP A 107 11.28 6.09 -6.81
N GLY A 108 10.43 5.39 -6.09
CA GLY A 108 9.19 4.81 -6.62
C GLY A 108 9.38 3.52 -7.41
N LYS A 109 10.55 2.90 -7.37
CA LYS A 109 10.87 1.70 -8.16
C LYS A 109 10.70 0.42 -7.37
N PHE A 110 9.97 -0.54 -7.94
CA PHE A 110 9.78 -1.86 -7.36
C PHE A 110 10.87 -2.82 -7.82
N TYR A 111 11.93 -2.98 -7.01
CA TYR A 111 13.00 -3.97 -7.21
C TYR A 111 13.45 -4.59 -5.88
N GLY A 112 14.22 -5.68 -5.93
CA GLY A 112 14.68 -6.37 -4.73
C GLY A 112 13.52 -6.82 -3.83
N LYS A 113 13.52 -6.43 -2.56
CA LYS A 113 12.52 -6.85 -1.57
C LYS A 113 11.11 -6.41 -1.93
N SER A 114 10.91 -5.19 -2.45
CA SER A 114 9.58 -4.72 -2.85
C SER A 114 8.95 -5.58 -3.95
N LYS A 115 9.74 -5.99 -4.94
CA LYS A 115 9.30 -6.94 -5.98
C LYS A 115 8.90 -8.29 -5.37
N ILE A 116 9.75 -8.87 -4.51
CA ILE A 116 9.49 -10.17 -3.87
C ILE A 116 8.19 -10.16 -3.06
N LEU A 117 7.88 -9.06 -2.38
CA LEU A 117 6.64 -8.91 -1.62
C LEU A 117 5.41 -8.89 -2.55
N ILE A 118 5.48 -8.21 -3.70
CA ILE A 118 4.40 -8.22 -4.69
C ILE A 118 4.23 -9.60 -5.32
N GLU A 119 5.32 -10.28 -5.67
CA GLU A 119 5.26 -11.64 -6.21
C GLU A 119 4.64 -12.63 -5.20
N LYS A 120 4.95 -12.46 -3.90
CA LYS A 120 4.30 -13.24 -2.84
C LYS A 120 2.80 -12.93 -2.75
N ALA A 121 2.40 -11.67 -2.78
CA ALA A 121 0.99 -11.29 -2.79
C ALA A 121 0.25 -11.91 -4.01
N LEU A 122 0.89 -11.88 -5.18
CA LEU A 122 0.34 -12.48 -6.41
C LEU A 122 0.19 -14.00 -6.30
N SER A 123 1.07 -14.67 -5.59
CA SER A 123 0.96 -16.12 -5.34
C SER A 123 -0.17 -16.46 -4.37
N LEU A 124 -0.50 -15.56 -3.42
CA LEU A 124 -1.55 -15.74 -2.44
C LEU A 124 -2.94 -15.45 -3.03
N ASP A 125 -3.06 -14.38 -3.81
CA ASP A 125 -4.31 -14.03 -4.50
C ASP A 125 -4.03 -13.52 -5.93
N PRO A 126 -4.01 -14.43 -6.90
CA PRO A 126 -3.77 -14.08 -8.31
C PRO A 126 -4.98 -13.42 -9.00
N GLN A 127 -6.09 -13.21 -8.28
CA GLN A 127 -7.29 -12.55 -8.80
C GLN A 127 -7.58 -11.21 -8.12
N SER A 128 -6.85 -10.83 -7.10
CA SER A 128 -6.98 -9.52 -6.49
C SER A 128 -6.63 -8.42 -7.50
N ILE A 129 -7.58 -7.52 -7.74
CA ILE A 129 -7.41 -6.36 -8.62
C ILE A 129 -6.21 -5.52 -8.19
N GLN A 130 -6.08 -5.29 -6.89
CA GLN A 130 -5.01 -4.50 -6.32
C GLN A 130 -3.65 -5.18 -6.51
N VAL A 131 -3.56 -6.48 -6.26
CA VAL A 131 -2.33 -7.25 -6.48
C VAL A 131 -1.94 -7.24 -7.95
N LEU A 132 -2.89 -7.44 -8.87
CA LEU A 132 -2.66 -7.39 -10.31
C LEU A 132 -2.17 -6.01 -10.77
N TYR A 133 -2.70 -4.94 -10.18
CA TYR A 133 -2.21 -3.59 -10.45
C TYR A 133 -0.73 -3.43 -10.09
N PHE A 134 -0.34 -3.82 -8.88
CA PHE A 134 1.06 -3.77 -8.45
C PHE A 134 1.98 -4.72 -9.23
N ALA A 135 1.51 -5.91 -9.58
CA ALA A 135 2.25 -6.85 -10.43
C ALA A 135 2.53 -6.24 -11.82
N GLY A 136 1.56 -5.53 -12.38
CA GLY A 136 1.74 -4.78 -13.62
C GLY A 136 2.80 -3.68 -13.51
N ILE A 137 2.82 -2.94 -12.39
CA ILE A 137 3.86 -1.92 -12.13
C ILE A 137 5.25 -2.57 -12.04
N VAL A 138 5.37 -3.69 -11.32
CA VAL A 138 6.62 -4.44 -11.20
C VAL A 138 7.12 -4.88 -12.59
N ALA A 139 6.26 -5.45 -13.42
CA ALA A 139 6.59 -5.88 -14.77
C ALA A 139 7.02 -4.70 -15.66
N ALA A 140 6.30 -3.58 -15.60
CA ALA A 140 6.64 -2.36 -16.34
C ALA A 140 8.02 -1.80 -15.94
N HIS A 141 8.36 -1.82 -14.64
CA HIS A 141 9.69 -1.41 -14.17
C HIS A 141 10.81 -2.36 -14.64
N GLN A 142 10.48 -3.61 -14.96
CA GLN A 142 11.39 -4.58 -15.56
C GLN A 142 11.43 -4.49 -17.10
N THR A 143 10.73 -3.53 -17.68
CA THR A 143 10.57 -3.38 -19.13
C THR A 143 9.83 -4.54 -19.80
N ASP A 144 9.17 -5.41 -19.05
CA ASP A 144 8.30 -6.45 -19.57
C ASP A 144 6.89 -5.88 -19.77
N LEU A 145 6.74 -5.09 -20.84
CA LEU A 145 5.51 -4.37 -21.12
C LEU A 145 4.36 -5.29 -21.50
N ASP A 146 4.65 -6.48 -22.05
CA ASP A 146 3.61 -7.45 -22.39
C ASP A 146 3.05 -8.12 -21.15
N GLN A 147 3.88 -8.46 -20.18
CA GLN A 147 3.44 -8.99 -18.91
C GLN A 147 2.67 -7.93 -18.10
N ALA A 148 3.15 -6.67 -18.09
CA ALA A 148 2.44 -5.56 -17.45
C ALA A 148 1.02 -5.39 -18.03
N ARG A 149 0.92 -5.41 -19.35
CA ARG A 149 -0.38 -5.36 -20.06
C ARG A 149 -1.29 -6.51 -19.64
N GLY A 150 -0.76 -7.73 -19.59
CA GLY A 150 -1.52 -8.92 -19.18
C GLY A 150 -2.12 -8.80 -17.79
N TYR A 151 -1.36 -8.33 -16.81
CA TYR A 151 -1.84 -8.10 -15.44
C TYR A 151 -2.93 -7.03 -15.38
N TRP A 152 -2.73 -5.88 -16.03
CA TRP A 152 -3.70 -4.78 -16.00
C TRP A 152 -4.98 -5.10 -16.77
N GLN A 153 -4.90 -5.80 -17.90
CA GLN A 153 -6.09 -6.28 -18.62
C GLN A 153 -6.89 -7.28 -17.78
N LYS A 154 -6.21 -8.19 -17.07
CA LYS A 154 -6.86 -9.12 -16.14
C LYS A 154 -7.53 -8.37 -15.00
N ALA A 155 -6.88 -7.35 -14.42
CA ALA A 155 -7.48 -6.53 -13.39
C ALA A 155 -8.76 -5.84 -13.88
N ILE A 156 -8.73 -5.22 -15.07
CA ILE A 156 -9.91 -4.58 -15.69
C ILE A 156 -11.03 -5.60 -15.94
N TYR A 157 -10.70 -6.80 -16.38
CA TYR A 157 -11.70 -7.87 -16.62
C TYR A 157 -12.42 -8.29 -15.34
N LEU A 158 -11.71 -8.29 -14.20
CA LEU A 158 -12.28 -8.64 -12.90
C LEU A 158 -13.08 -7.48 -12.25
N MET A 159 -12.94 -6.26 -12.76
CA MET A 159 -13.66 -5.10 -12.25
C MET A 159 -15.12 -5.09 -12.69
N THR A 160 -16.00 -4.72 -11.77
CA THR A 160 -17.38 -4.35 -12.11
C THR A 160 -17.43 -3.02 -12.87
N GLU A 161 -18.53 -2.77 -13.56
CA GLU A 161 -18.77 -1.48 -14.20
C GLU A 161 -18.76 -0.35 -13.15
N GLY A 162 -18.04 0.74 -13.44
CA GLY A 162 -17.92 1.88 -12.52
C GLY A 162 -16.93 1.68 -11.36
N HIS A 163 -16.09 0.63 -11.39
CA HIS A 163 -15.07 0.44 -10.36
C HIS A 163 -14.14 1.67 -10.25
N PRO A 164 -13.92 2.21 -9.03
CA PRO A 164 -13.19 3.48 -8.85
C PRO A 164 -11.76 3.47 -9.42
N ASP A 165 -11.09 2.32 -9.36
CA ASP A 165 -9.69 2.19 -9.77
C ASP A 165 -9.52 1.93 -11.28
N ARG A 166 -10.61 1.75 -12.03
CA ARG A 166 -10.56 1.44 -13.48
C ARG A 166 -9.74 2.48 -14.26
N ASN A 167 -10.01 3.75 -14.04
CA ASN A 167 -9.34 4.84 -14.76
C ASN A 167 -7.82 4.83 -14.55
N ILE A 168 -7.35 4.46 -13.36
CA ILE A 168 -5.91 4.42 -13.04
C ILE A 168 -5.22 3.31 -13.84
N ILE A 169 -5.86 2.15 -13.94
CA ILE A 169 -5.29 1.01 -14.68
C ILE A 169 -5.36 1.27 -16.19
N GLU A 170 -6.42 1.89 -16.70
CA GLU A 170 -6.52 2.29 -18.10
C GLU A 170 -5.44 3.31 -18.48
N GLN A 171 -5.16 4.30 -17.63
CA GLN A 171 -4.05 5.24 -17.83
C GLN A 171 -2.68 4.54 -17.83
N ALA A 172 -2.49 3.54 -16.98
CA ALA A 172 -1.26 2.76 -16.98
C ALA A 172 -1.09 1.97 -18.29
N LEU A 173 -2.18 1.37 -18.79
CA LEU A 173 -2.18 0.68 -20.10
C LEU A 173 -1.87 1.66 -21.25
N ASP A 174 -2.50 2.80 -21.30
CA ASP A 174 -2.25 3.80 -22.34
C ASP A 174 -0.80 4.28 -22.32
N THR A 175 -0.22 4.40 -21.13
CA THR A 175 1.18 4.81 -20.97
C THR A 175 2.13 3.81 -21.62
N ILE A 176 1.95 2.49 -21.38
CA ILE A 176 2.83 1.49 -21.99
C ILE A 176 2.59 1.33 -23.49
N LEU A 177 1.37 1.52 -23.98
CA LEU A 177 1.07 1.50 -25.42
C LEU A 177 1.82 2.62 -26.14
N ASN A 178 1.86 3.83 -25.58
CA ASN A 178 2.59 4.96 -26.14
C ASN A 178 4.12 4.77 -26.11
N LEU A 179 4.65 3.93 -25.22
CA LEU A 179 6.08 3.58 -25.20
C LEU A 179 6.48 2.58 -26.28
N GLN A 180 5.56 1.73 -26.74
CA GLN A 180 5.81 0.73 -27.78
C GLN A 180 5.74 1.28 -29.22
N VAL A 181 5.15 2.48 -29.40
CA VAL A 181 4.98 3.12 -30.72
C VAL A 181 6.17 4.02 -31.08
N LYS A 182 7.12 4.25 -30.20
CA LYS A 182 8.34 5.03 -30.44
C LYS A 182 9.55 4.13 -30.68
#